data_13122fd5f91c0563fcedc906b5846038
#
_entry.id   13122fd5f91c0563fcedc906b5846038
#
_cell.length_a   1.000
_cell.length_b   1.000
_cell.length_c   1.000
_cell.angle_alpha   90.00
_cell.angle_beta   90.00
_cell.angle_gamma   90.00
#
_symmetry.space_group_name_H-M   'P 1'
#
loop_
_entity.id
_entity.type
_entity.pdbx_description
1 polymer ?
#
loop_
_entity_poly.entity_id
_entity_poly.type
_entity_poly.pdbx_seq_one_letter_code
_entity_poly.pdbx_strand_id
1 'polypeptide(L)'
;MIRNKTALLAAITAATAAFAQDPITPQMRQLWENPVTESRIETGIRANRMGEFYLNFDQPVENLEIKLSRHEFLFGVYASRSVADGQPTKYTKEQVDKYADLYKRIFNYGTISTVWRKVEPQEGKFRWDYSDDENIDLSYTSNPTVMLSDPTLEFCRKNGITPKGHTFFWPISVSHFMPAWALELKDPKLVEAAANRNTRNVAEHYRDRIKIWDVVNEAASYRDADSILPDDYIYKTFKEAERYLPSDDFFLINETTGAWYEYVRDGQTGRFYMLAKSLIDRGAKLDGIGLQFHFFSKKEFDDVLKGKTFTPADMTKALDGYAKLGREIHVTEITIPTSHGEEAQAYFARQVYRLFFSHPAVGAITWWNMRDGQAASNEAHLNGGLLKPDLTPKASYKALEQLIAHDWQTDVKFDNPTKNAHFEGFYGFYEVSYKYQGKDYKQKVFFGKKSDKTINLKSIPQDFRSRFL
;
A
#
# COMPACT_ATOMS: atom_id res chain seq x y z
N MET A 1 -76.66 43.33 15.69
CA MET A 1 -75.27 43.60 15.29
C MET A 1 -74.36 42.64 16.01
N ILE A 2 -74.01 41.55 15.36
CA ILE A 2 -73.16 40.47 15.90
C ILE A 2 -71.83 40.53 15.13
N ARG A 3 -70.75 40.81 15.86
CA ARG A 3 -69.37 40.78 15.27
C ARG A 3 -68.80 39.37 15.43
N ASN A 4 -68.58 38.72 14.31
CA ASN A 4 -67.79 37.46 14.21
C ASN A 4 -66.31 37.76 14.40
N LYS A 5 -65.69 37.12 15.38
CA LYS A 5 -64.25 37.01 15.50
C LYS A 5 -63.84 35.70 14.94
N THR A 6 -63.21 35.72 13.80
CA THR A 6 -62.51 34.56 13.19
C THR A 6 -61.13 34.40 13.83
N ALA A 7 -60.91 33.31 14.56
CA ALA A 7 -59.65 32.97 15.12
C ALA A 7 -58.82 32.27 14.04
N LEU A 8 -57.67 32.81 13.68
CA LEU A 8 -56.69 32.23 12.78
C LEU A 8 -55.80 31.29 13.59
N LEU A 9 -55.97 29.97 13.38
CA LEU A 9 -55.09 28.95 13.94
C LEU A 9 -53.82 28.88 13.05
N ALA A 10 -52.70 29.39 13.53
CA ALA A 10 -51.41 29.19 12.90
C ALA A 10 -50.89 27.79 13.26
N ALA A 11 -50.89 26.90 12.29
CA ALA A 11 -50.21 25.60 12.41
C ALA A 11 -48.70 25.82 12.34
N ILE A 12 -48.01 25.68 13.46
CA ILE A 12 -46.54 25.60 13.51
C ILE A 12 -46.15 24.19 13.11
N THR A 13 -45.79 24.01 11.87
CA THR A 13 -45.08 22.79 11.41
C THR A 13 -43.65 22.87 11.92
N ALA A 14 -43.35 22.17 13.01
CA ALA A 14 -41.99 21.90 13.43
C ALA A 14 -41.36 20.96 12.43
N ALA A 15 -40.57 21.50 11.52
CA ALA A 15 -39.63 20.69 10.71
C ALA A 15 -38.55 20.15 11.67
N THR A 16 -38.70 18.92 12.10
CA THR A 16 -37.61 18.18 12.73
C THR A 16 -36.54 17.98 11.69
N ALA A 17 -35.52 18.84 11.65
CA ALA A 17 -34.29 18.55 10.99
C ALA A 17 -33.75 17.25 11.65
N ALA A 18 -33.83 16.16 10.94
CA ALA A 18 -33.12 14.95 11.31
C ALA A 18 -31.63 15.30 11.27
N PHE A 19 -31.04 15.58 12.42
CA PHE A 19 -29.60 15.64 12.54
C PHE A 19 -29.07 14.29 12.05
N ALA A 20 -28.32 14.28 10.97
CA ALA A 20 -27.63 13.09 10.52
C ALA A 20 -26.80 12.60 11.71
N GLN A 21 -27.11 11.40 12.17
CA GLN A 21 -26.42 10.79 13.30
C GLN A 21 -24.93 10.70 12.94
N ASP A 22 -24.04 11.18 13.83
CA ASP A 22 -22.58 11.07 13.62
C ASP A 22 -22.25 9.60 13.28
N PRO A 23 -21.68 9.33 12.10
CA PRO A 23 -21.37 7.95 11.70
C PRO A 23 -20.30 7.32 12.59
N ILE A 24 -19.57 8.12 13.37
CA ILE A 24 -18.51 7.64 14.26
C ILE A 24 -19.09 7.47 15.66
N THR A 25 -19.23 6.23 16.09
CA THR A 25 -19.85 5.92 17.39
C THR A 25 -19.02 6.47 18.56
N PRO A 26 -19.66 6.84 19.70
CA PRO A 26 -18.92 7.23 20.91
C PRO A 26 -17.91 6.15 21.37
N GLN A 27 -18.26 4.87 21.21
CA GLN A 27 -17.39 3.76 21.54
C GLN A 27 -16.13 3.73 20.66
N MET A 28 -16.29 3.96 19.35
CA MET A 28 -15.17 4.08 18.41
C MET A 28 -14.21 5.20 18.83
N ARG A 29 -14.76 6.40 19.14
CA ARG A 29 -13.95 7.51 19.65
C ARG A 29 -13.24 7.15 20.96
N GLN A 30 -13.93 6.53 21.90
CA GLN A 30 -13.34 6.11 23.17
C GLN A 30 -12.15 5.13 22.98
N LEU A 31 -12.21 4.25 22.00
CA LEU A 31 -11.12 3.31 21.70
C LEU A 31 -9.90 4.00 21.08
N TRP A 32 -10.12 4.95 20.19
CA TRP A 32 -9.05 5.55 19.41
C TRP A 32 -8.51 6.86 19.98
N GLU A 33 -9.37 7.68 20.62
CA GLU A 33 -9.04 9.01 21.10
C GLU A 33 -8.69 9.01 22.61
N ASN A 34 -8.56 7.83 23.25
CA ASN A 34 -8.13 7.81 24.64
C ASN A 34 -6.62 8.12 24.76
N PRO A 35 -6.20 8.77 25.87
CA PRO A 35 -4.82 9.25 26.01
C PRO A 35 -3.75 8.16 25.90
N VAL A 36 -4.05 6.91 26.30
CA VAL A 36 -3.10 5.79 26.24
C VAL A 36 -2.86 5.39 24.79
N THR A 37 -3.92 5.21 24.00
CA THR A 37 -3.83 4.87 22.57
C THR A 37 -3.12 6.00 21.80
N GLU A 38 -3.52 7.25 22.02
CA GLU A 38 -2.92 8.42 21.38
C GLU A 38 -1.43 8.53 21.71
N SER A 39 -1.07 8.47 23.01
CA SER A 39 0.33 8.55 23.45
C SER A 39 1.18 7.42 22.87
N ARG A 40 0.65 6.20 22.78
CA ARG A 40 1.36 5.05 22.19
C ARG A 40 1.63 5.30 20.70
N ILE A 41 0.63 5.79 19.96
CA ILE A 41 0.77 6.08 18.52
C ILE A 41 1.79 7.19 18.31
N GLU A 42 1.65 8.34 18.97
CA GLU A 42 2.54 9.48 18.78
C GLU A 42 4.00 9.16 19.18
N THR A 43 4.17 8.50 20.33
CA THR A 43 5.50 8.04 20.77
C THR A 43 6.09 7.05 19.77
N GLY A 44 5.26 6.11 19.28
CA GLY A 44 5.69 5.12 18.28
C GLY A 44 6.11 5.77 16.96
N ILE A 45 5.38 6.76 16.46
CA ILE A 45 5.77 7.52 15.25
C ILE A 45 7.11 8.19 15.47
N ARG A 46 7.26 8.96 16.53
CA ARG A 46 8.51 9.66 16.81
C ARG A 46 9.69 8.70 16.94
N ALA A 47 9.54 7.64 17.73
CA ALA A 47 10.62 6.68 17.99
C ALA A 47 11.01 5.83 16.77
N ASN A 48 10.06 5.52 15.87
CA ASN A 48 10.28 4.56 14.79
C ASN A 48 10.43 5.21 13.42
N ARG A 49 9.99 6.48 13.24
CA ARG A 49 9.94 7.15 11.94
C ARG A 49 10.78 8.42 11.87
N MET A 50 11.30 8.90 12.99
CA MET A 50 12.10 10.12 13.05
C MET A 50 13.49 9.85 13.62
N GLY A 51 14.40 10.78 13.37
CA GLY A 51 15.75 10.75 13.90
C GLY A 51 16.37 12.12 13.96
N GLU A 52 17.48 12.24 14.71
CA GLU A 52 18.31 13.42 14.75
C GLU A 52 19.33 13.36 13.61
N PHE A 53 19.41 14.42 12.80
CA PHE A 53 20.25 14.48 11.61
C PHE A 53 21.24 15.63 11.67
N TYR A 54 22.44 15.38 11.14
CA TYR A 54 23.53 16.33 11.05
C TYR A 54 23.93 16.51 9.59
N LEU A 55 23.92 17.76 9.12
CA LEU A 55 24.31 18.11 7.77
C LEU A 55 25.44 19.14 7.85
N ASN A 56 26.63 18.75 7.43
CA ASN A 56 27.84 19.57 7.50
C ASN A 56 28.25 20.02 6.10
N PHE A 57 28.59 21.30 5.97
CA PHE A 57 29.21 21.86 4.77
C PHE A 57 30.70 22.14 5.00
N ASP A 58 31.51 22.09 3.95
CA ASP A 58 32.92 22.48 4.04
C ASP A 58 33.08 23.99 4.26
N GLN A 59 32.14 24.82 3.81
CA GLN A 59 32.05 26.26 4.05
C GLN A 59 30.63 26.66 4.50
N PRO A 60 30.47 27.76 5.25
CA PRO A 60 29.11 28.23 5.59
C PRO A 60 28.30 28.58 4.35
N VAL A 61 27.02 28.17 4.34
CA VAL A 61 26.03 28.44 3.29
C VAL A 61 24.92 29.32 3.84
N GLU A 62 24.25 30.08 2.97
CA GLU A 62 23.19 31.02 3.31
C GLU A 62 21.82 30.45 2.86
N ASN A 63 20.74 30.89 3.52
CA ASN A 63 19.36 30.52 3.17
C ASN A 63 19.18 28.99 3.04
N LEU A 64 19.72 28.25 4.01
CA LEU A 64 19.65 26.81 4.01
C LEU A 64 18.22 26.35 4.31
N GLU A 65 17.63 25.60 3.38
CA GLU A 65 16.32 24.96 3.51
C GLU A 65 16.48 23.46 3.27
N ILE A 66 15.91 22.66 4.18
CA ILE A 66 15.99 21.19 4.16
C ILE A 66 14.58 20.65 4.20
N LYS A 67 14.14 20.01 3.11
CA LYS A 67 12.78 19.48 2.96
C LYS A 67 12.76 17.99 2.71
N LEU A 68 11.93 17.25 3.45
CA LEU A 68 11.64 15.88 3.12
C LEU A 68 10.92 15.84 1.76
N SER A 69 11.50 15.18 0.78
CA SER A 69 10.92 15.04 -0.56
C SER A 69 10.25 13.68 -0.77
N ARG A 70 10.65 12.67 0.02
CA ARG A 70 10.09 11.33 -0.04
C ARG A 70 10.41 10.55 1.23
N HIS A 71 9.40 9.95 1.86
CA HIS A 71 9.60 9.04 2.99
C HIS A 71 10.39 7.79 2.59
N GLU A 72 11.21 7.26 3.52
CA GLU A 72 11.74 5.90 3.44
C GLU A 72 10.60 4.88 3.57
N PHE A 73 9.62 5.15 4.45
CA PHE A 73 8.44 4.33 4.64
C PHE A 73 7.59 4.27 3.36
N LEU A 74 7.04 3.08 3.05
CA LEU A 74 6.31 2.84 1.81
C LEU A 74 4.82 3.07 2.01
N PHE A 75 4.31 4.18 1.48
CA PHE A 75 2.89 4.47 1.35
C PHE A 75 2.46 4.15 -0.08
N GLY A 76 1.53 3.22 -0.25
CA GLY A 76 1.20 2.68 -1.56
C GLY A 76 -0.27 2.56 -1.89
N VAL A 77 -0.49 2.24 -3.17
CA VAL A 77 -1.80 1.84 -3.68
C VAL A 77 -1.65 0.76 -4.76
N TYR A 78 -2.69 -0.06 -5.00
CA TYR A 78 -2.70 -1.02 -6.09
C TYR A 78 -2.70 -0.29 -7.43
N ALA A 79 -1.56 -0.28 -8.10
CA ALA A 79 -1.31 0.52 -9.29
C ALA A 79 -1.93 -0.08 -10.57
N SER A 80 -2.12 -1.40 -10.63
CA SER A 80 -2.61 -2.11 -11.83
C SER A 80 -4.09 -1.87 -12.20
N ARG A 81 -4.79 -1.02 -11.46
CA ARG A 81 -6.14 -0.56 -11.82
C ARG A 81 -6.18 0.96 -11.93
N SER A 82 -5.07 1.56 -12.26
CA SER A 82 -4.95 3.00 -12.35
C SER A 82 -5.26 3.55 -13.73
N VAL A 83 -5.41 4.86 -13.80
CA VAL A 83 -5.46 5.64 -15.03
C VAL A 83 -4.01 5.85 -15.46
N ALA A 84 -3.52 5.11 -16.44
CA ALA A 84 -2.14 5.26 -16.91
C ALA A 84 -2.03 5.40 -18.42
N ASP A 85 -0.93 6.00 -18.86
CA ASP A 85 -0.57 6.07 -20.28
C ASP A 85 -0.46 4.65 -20.87
N GLY A 86 -0.98 4.46 -22.10
CA GLY A 86 -0.87 3.20 -22.84
C GLY A 86 -2.05 2.25 -22.72
N GLN A 87 -3.04 2.53 -21.86
CA GLN A 87 -4.31 1.86 -22.05
C GLN A 87 -4.97 2.32 -23.34
N PRO A 88 -5.48 1.42 -24.21
CA PRO A 88 -6.33 1.80 -25.33
C PRO A 88 -7.65 2.29 -24.76
N THR A 89 -7.80 3.63 -24.48
CA THR A 89 -8.77 3.96 -23.49
C THR A 89 -9.49 5.24 -23.51
N LYS A 90 -10.35 5.21 -22.74
CA LYS A 90 -11.34 6.00 -22.02
C LYS A 90 -10.83 7.30 -21.36
N TYR A 91 -9.53 7.51 -21.20
CA TYR A 91 -8.99 8.62 -20.40
C TYR A 91 -8.24 9.62 -21.25
N THR A 92 -8.54 10.91 -21.03
CA THR A 92 -7.77 12.00 -21.65
C THR A 92 -6.42 12.15 -20.97
N LYS A 93 -5.46 12.77 -21.67
CA LYS A 93 -4.15 13.08 -21.08
C LYS A 93 -4.28 13.88 -19.79
N GLU A 94 -5.22 14.82 -19.72
CA GLU A 94 -5.49 15.63 -18.53
C GLU A 94 -5.92 14.74 -17.33
N GLN A 95 -6.75 13.73 -17.58
CA GLN A 95 -7.16 12.79 -16.52
C GLN A 95 -5.98 11.93 -16.03
N VAL A 96 -5.11 11.49 -16.95
CA VAL A 96 -3.89 10.74 -16.61
C VAL A 96 -2.95 11.60 -15.78
N ASP A 97 -2.70 12.83 -16.21
CA ASP A 97 -1.82 13.77 -15.48
C ASP A 97 -2.39 14.07 -14.08
N LYS A 98 -3.69 14.37 -13.98
CA LYS A 98 -4.38 14.59 -12.69
C LYS A 98 -4.27 13.38 -11.77
N TYR A 99 -4.48 12.17 -12.30
CA TYR A 99 -4.35 10.94 -11.54
C TYR A 99 -2.92 10.76 -11.00
N ALA A 100 -1.92 10.95 -11.87
CA ALA A 100 -0.51 10.85 -11.50
C ALA A 100 -0.13 11.87 -10.42
N ASP A 101 -0.64 13.10 -10.52
CA ASP A 101 -0.39 14.15 -9.51
C ASP A 101 -1.02 13.81 -8.16
N LEU A 102 -2.27 13.31 -8.15
CA LEU A 102 -2.92 12.83 -6.93
C LEU A 102 -2.19 11.62 -6.33
N TYR A 103 -1.73 10.71 -7.18
CA TYR A 103 -0.98 9.52 -6.75
C TYR A 103 0.31 9.91 -6.03
N LYS A 104 1.21 10.61 -6.71
CA LYS A 104 2.56 10.93 -6.21
C LYS A 104 2.58 11.92 -5.05
N ARG A 105 1.47 12.62 -4.80
CA ARG A 105 1.35 13.57 -3.68
C ARG A 105 1.41 12.87 -2.33
N ILE A 106 0.88 11.65 -2.23
CA ILE A 106 0.82 10.89 -0.98
C ILE A 106 1.41 9.48 -1.07
N PHE A 107 1.59 8.94 -2.28
CA PHE A 107 2.09 7.57 -2.46
C PHE A 107 3.45 7.55 -3.17
N ASN A 108 4.34 6.73 -2.63
CA ASN A 108 5.67 6.44 -3.16
C ASN A 108 5.87 4.95 -3.50
N TYR A 109 4.80 4.15 -3.46
CA TYR A 109 4.80 2.71 -3.61
C TYR A 109 3.60 2.23 -4.42
N GLY A 110 3.77 1.17 -5.22
CA GLY A 110 2.70 0.69 -6.10
C GLY A 110 2.73 -0.80 -6.32
N THR A 111 1.61 -1.49 -6.04
CA THR A 111 1.46 -2.92 -6.33
C THR A 111 1.09 -3.12 -7.79
N ILE A 112 1.89 -3.94 -8.50
CA ILE A 112 1.72 -4.30 -9.91
C ILE A 112 1.25 -5.75 -10.00
N SER A 113 0.19 -6.00 -10.79
CA SER A 113 -0.33 -7.35 -10.99
C SER A 113 0.58 -8.16 -11.92
N THR A 114 1.14 -9.24 -11.40
CA THR A 114 1.88 -10.26 -12.17
C THR A 114 1.21 -11.64 -12.04
N VAL A 115 -0.10 -11.65 -11.75
CA VAL A 115 -0.90 -12.86 -11.54
C VAL A 115 -0.82 -13.77 -12.76
N TRP A 116 -0.52 -15.05 -12.54
CA TRP A 116 -0.20 -16.04 -13.58
C TRP A 116 -1.21 -16.06 -14.73
N ARG A 117 -2.52 -16.14 -14.44
CA ARG A 117 -3.58 -16.11 -15.47
C ARG A 117 -3.53 -14.86 -16.37
N LYS A 118 -3.01 -13.75 -15.87
CA LYS A 118 -2.95 -12.49 -16.62
C LYS A 118 -1.70 -12.40 -17.47
N VAL A 119 -0.58 -12.88 -16.95
CA VAL A 119 0.71 -12.82 -17.65
C VAL A 119 0.95 -14.00 -18.58
N GLU A 120 0.31 -15.15 -18.36
CA GLU A 120 0.36 -16.33 -19.24
C GLU A 120 -1.06 -16.90 -19.48
N PRO A 121 -1.96 -16.16 -20.18
CA PRO A 121 -3.34 -16.58 -20.41
C PRO A 121 -3.48 -17.84 -21.25
N GLN A 122 -2.50 -18.13 -22.12
CA GLN A 122 -2.34 -19.36 -22.87
C GLN A 122 -0.96 -19.95 -22.62
N GLU A 123 -0.84 -21.26 -22.61
CA GLU A 123 0.43 -21.94 -22.35
C GLU A 123 1.56 -21.44 -23.27
N GLY A 124 2.63 -20.93 -22.67
CA GLY A 124 3.80 -20.39 -23.36
C GLY A 124 3.59 -19.04 -24.04
N LYS A 125 2.41 -18.43 -23.94
CA LYS A 125 2.14 -17.11 -24.50
C LYS A 125 2.02 -16.07 -23.37
N PHE A 126 3.05 -15.24 -23.24
CA PHE A 126 3.11 -14.20 -22.23
C PHE A 126 2.52 -12.90 -22.74
N ARG A 127 1.85 -12.19 -21.84
CA ARG A 127 1.16 -10.91 -22.07
C ARG A 127 1.69 -9.87 -21.08
N TRP A 128 2.69 -9.11 -21.50
CA TRP A 128 3.33 -8.08 -20.69
C TRP A 128 2.72 -6.70 -20.95
N ASP A 129 2.39 -6.41 -22.21
CA ASP A 129 1.76 -5.19 -22.65
C ASP A 129 0.64 -5.44 -23.70
N TYR A 130 0.04 -4.37 -24.22
CA TYR A 130 -1.07 -4.47 -25.16
C TYR A 130 -0.67 -4.89 -26.58
N SER A 131 0.61 -4.85 -26.94
CA SER A 131 1.10 -5.33 -28.22
C SER A 131 1.05 -6.85 -28.33
N ASP A 132 1.02 -7.55 -27.20
CA ASP A 132 0.93 -9.00 -27.16
C ASP A 132 -0.49 -9.53 -27.52
N ASP A 133 -1.52 -8.64 -27.46
CA ASP A 133 -2.94 -9.01 -27.60
C ASP A 133 -3.30 -9.58 -28.99
N GLU A 134 -2.56 -9.25 -30.04
CA GLU A 134 -2.81 -9.72 -31.41
C GLU A 134 -2.73 -11.24 -31.57
N ASN A 135 -1.99 -11.91 -30.66
CA ASN A 135 -1.71 -13.34 -30.75
C ASN A 135 -2.30 -14.16 -29.61
N ILE A 136 -3.15 -13.56 -28.77
CA ILE A 136 -3.67 -14.16 -27.56
C ILE A 136 -5.20 -14.11 -27.58
N ASP A 137 -5.84 -15.24 -27.32
CA ASP A 137 -7.27 -15.28 -27.07
C ASP A 137 -7.59 -14.66 -25.70
N LEU A 138 -8.18 -13.48 -25.71
CA LEU A 138 -8.55 -12.74 -24.51
C LEU A 138 -9.94 -13.09 -23.98
N SER A 139 -10.65 -14.02 -24.58
CA SER A 139 -11.99 -14.49 -24.11
C SER A 139 -11.95 -15.02 -22.68
N TYR A 140 -10.79 -15.48 -22.22
CA TYR A 140 -10.55 -15.94 -20.86
C TYR A 140 -10.28 -14.82 -19.83
N THR A 141 -10.09 -13.59 -20.28
CA THR A 141 -9.84 -12.51 -19.33
C THR A 141 -11.18 -11.90 -18.90
N SER A 142 -11.59 -12.17 -17.68
CA SER A 142 -12.82 -11.62 -17.10
C SER A 142 -12.84 -10.08 -16.98
N ASN A 143 -11.72 -9.43 -17.25
CA ASN A 143 -11.62 -7.96 -17.26
C ASN A 143 -10.47 -7.48 -18.16
N PRO A 144 -10.71 -7.25 -19.46
CA PRO A 144 -9.70 -6.74 -20.39
C PRO A 144 -9.24 -5.31 -20.09
N THR A 145 -9.89 -4.61 -19.14
CA THR A 145 -9.54 -3.25 -18.74
C THR A 145 -8.53 -3.19 -17.62
N VAL A 146 -8.06 -4.33 -17.11
CA VAL A 146 -7.00 -4.35 -16.10
C VAL A 146 -5.69 -3.97 -16.77
N MET A 147 -5.05 -2.94 -16.23
CA MET A 147 -3.75 -2.48 -16.69
C MET A 147 -2.73 -3.61 -16.64
N LEU A 148 -1.99 -3.78 -17.71
CA LEU A 148 -0.94 -4.78 -17.80
C LEU A 148 0.28 -4.39 -16.99
N SER A 149 1.15 -5.35 -16.78
CA SER A 149 2.29 -5.19 -15.86
C SER A 149 3.30 -4.16 -16.36
N ASP A 150 3.70 -4.19 -17.64
CA ASP A 150 4.70 -3.28 -18.18
C ASP A 150 4.22 -1.82 -18.27
N PRO A 151 3.01 -1.50 -18.74
CA PRO A 151 2.47 -0.13 -18.66
C PRO A 151 2.38 0.39 -17.22
N THR A 152 2.02 -0.49 -16.25
CA THR A 152 1.98 -0.12 -14.83
C THR A 152 3.38 0.17 -14.30
N LEU A 153 4.35 -0.66 -14.64
CA LEU A 153 5.75 -0.45 -14.25
C LEU A 153 6.31 0.86 -14.81
N GLU A 154 6.00 1.17 -16.07
CA GLU A 154 6.42 2.43 -16.69
C GLU A 154 5.78 3.65 -16.01
N PHE A 155 4.50 3.55 -15.62
CA PHE A 155 3.85 4.57 -14.79
C PHE A 155 4.59 4.78 -13.46
N CYS A 156 4.95 3.70 -12.76
CA CYS A 156 5.71 3.77 -11.52
C CYS A 156 7.07 4.44 -11.74
N ARG A 157 7.81 4.01 -12.78
CA ARG A 157 9.13 4.57 -13.11
C ARG A 157 9.08 6.06 -13.42
N LYS A 158 8.15 6.50 -14.26
CA LYS A 158 7.96 7.92 -14.63
C LYS A 158 7.65 8.81 -13.43
N ASN A 159 6.95 8.27 -12.43
CA ASN A 159 6.49 9.02 -11.27
C ASN A 159 7.33 8.79 -10.00
N GLY A 160 8.46 8.09 -10.08
CA GLY A 160 9.34 7.83 -8.94
C GLY A 160 8.70 6.93 -7.87
N ILE A 161 7.81 6.02 -8.26
CA ILE A 161 7.07 5.09 -7.41
C ILE A 161 7.83 3.78 -7.34
N THR A 162 8.07 3.24 -6.14
CA THR A 162 8.68 1.92 -5.95
C THR A 162 7.67 0.82 -6.31
N PRO A 163 7.97 -0.07 -7.28
CA PRO A 163 7.05 -1.13 -7.67
C PRO A 163 7.15 -2.35 -6.74
N LYS A 164 6.01 -3.03 -6.50
CA LYS A 164 5.91 -4.37 -5.92
C LYS A 164 5.21 -5.30 -6.88
N GLY A 165 5.77 -6.46 -7.18
CA GLY A 165 5.12 -7.51 -7.97
C GLY A 165 4.13 -8.33 -7.12
N HIS A 166 2.94 -8.56 -7.65
CA HIS A 166 1.88 -9.31 -7.01
C HIS A 166 1.19 -10.21 -8.03
N THR A 167 1.40 -11.44 -8.07
CA THR A 167 2.20 -12.37 -7.27
C THR A 167 2.78 -13.44 -8.19
N PHE A 168 3.77 -14.24 -7.78
CA PHE A 168 4.20 -15.38 -8.57
C PHE A 168 3.18 -16.51 -8.53
N PHE A 169 2.65 -16.83 -7.35
CA PHE A 169 1.70 -17.93 -7.18
C PHE A 169 0.53 -17.58 -6.27
N TRP A 170 -0.68 -17.87 -6.75
CA TRP A 170 -1.93 -17.71 -6.01
C TRP A 170 -2.79 -18.96 -6.17
N PRO A 171 -2.92 -19.79 -5.11
CA PRO A 171 -3.46 -21.13 -5.22
C PRO A 171 -4.98 -21.22 -5.34
N ILE A 172 -5.70 -20.12 -5.31
CA ILE A 172 -7.15 -20.14 -5.54
C ILE A 172 -7.40 -20.59 -6.97
N SER A 173 -7.82 -21.87 -7.06
CA SER A 173 -7.92 -22.58 -8.33
C SER A 173 -9.03 -22.08 -9.19
N VAL A 174 -10.13 -22.02 -8.57
CA VAL A 174 -11.34 -22.28 -9.32
C VAL A 174 -11.76 -21.08 -10.10
N SER A 175 -11.26 -19.93 -9.79
CA SER A 175 -11.97 -18.88 -10.42
C SER A 175 -11.13 -17.86 -11.18
N HIS A 176 -9.91 -17.53 -10.75
CA HIS A 176 -9.48 -16.25 -11.27
C HIS A 176 -7.97 -16.02 -11.36
N PHE A 177 -7.12 -16.87 -10.77
CA PHE A 177 -5.71 -16.53 -10.60
C PHE A 177 -4.72 -17.52 -11.25
N MET A 178 -5.09 -18.80 -11.34
CA MET A 178 -4.38 -19.75 -12.19
C MET A 178 -5.02 -19.78 -13.59
N PRO A 179 -4.24 -19.92 -14.67
CA PRO A 179 -4.79 -19.98 -16.01
C PRO A 179 -5.54 -21.30 -16.23
N ALA A 180 -6.63 -21.26 -17.03
CA ALA A 180 -7.49 -22.41 -17.28
C ALA A 180 -6.71 -23.62 -17.81
N TRP A 181 -5.76 -23.40 -18.71
CA TRP A 181 -4.93 -24.47 -19.27
C TRP A 181 -4.08 -25.20 -18.20
N ALA A 182 -3.63 -24.49 -17.16
CA ALA A 182 -2.87 -25.11 -16.06
C ALA A 182 -3.77 -25.96 -15.15
N LEU A 183 -5.05 -25.57 -14.99
CA LEU A 183 -6.04 -26.35 -14.24
C LEU A 183 -6.42 -27.66 -14.98
N GLU A 184 -6.34 -27.67 -16.31
CA GLU A 184 -6.62 -28.85 -17.14
C GLU A 184 -5.52 -29.92 -17.07
N LEU A 185 -4.31 -29.59 -16.61
CA LEU A 185 -3.20 -30.54 -16.48
C LEU A 185 -3.51 -31.69 -15.51
N LYS A 186 -4.27 -31.45 -14.45
CA LYS A 186 -4.73 -32.45 -13.45
C LYS A 186 -3.64 -33.27 -12.75
N ASP A 187 -2.39 -33.18 -13.19
CA ASP A 187 -1.24 -33.83 -12.59
C ASP A 187 -0.41 -32.79 -11.81
N PRO A 188 -0.27 -32.93 -10.48
CA PRO A 188 0.50 -32.01 -9.66
C PRO A 188 1.93 -31.76 -10.13
N LYS A 189 2.58 -32.76 -10.75
CA LYS A 189 3.95 -32.61 -11.29
C LYS A 189 3.98 -31.72 -12.53
N LEU A 190 2.97 -31.82 -13.39
CA LEU A 190 2.85 -30.95 -14.56
C LEU A 190 2.48 -29.54 -14.14
N VAL A 191 1.61 -29.38 -13.16
CA VAL A 191 1.27 -28.07 -12.56
C VAL A 191 2.53 -27.44 -11.92
N GLU A 192 3.35 -28.22 -11.21
CA GLU A 192 4.61 -27.73 -10.63
C GLU A 192 5.57 -27.23 -11.72
N ALA A 193 5.76 -28.02 -12.78
CA ALA A 193 6.63 -27.63 -13.89
C ALA A 193 6.13 -26.35 -14.59
N ALA A 194 4.84 -26.21 -14.78
CA ALA A 194 4.23 -25.02 -15.36
C ALA A 194 4.37 -23.78 -14.45
N ALA A 195 4.10 -23.94 -13.15
CA ALA A 195 4.26 -22.86 -12.16
C ALA A 195 5.71 -22.39 -12.04
N ASN A 196 6.67 -23.31 -12.03
CA ASN A 196 8.10 -23.01 -12.02
C ASN A 196 8.52 -22.26 -13.29
N ARG A 197 8.01 -22.67 -14.45
CA ARG A 197 8.25 -21.95 -15.72
C ARG A 197 7.69 -20.53 -15.67
N ASN A 198 6.47 -20.34 -15.16
CA ASN A 198 5.89 -19.01 -14.98
C ASN A 198 6.73 -18.16 -14.02
N THR A 199 7.10 -18.70 -12.85
CA THR A 199 7.93 -18.00 -11.85
C THR A 199 9.24 -17.54 -12.49
N ARG A 200 9.93 -18.43 -13.23
CA ARG A 200 11.16 -18.07 -13.95
C ARG A 200 10.93 -16.94 -14.95
N ASN A 201 9.94 -17.05 -15.82
CA ASN A 201 9.71 -16.06 -16.87
C ASN A 201 9.35 -14.70 -16.30
N VAL A 202 8.50 -14.63 -15.26
CA VAL A 202 8.16 -13.38 -14.56
C VAL A 202 9.40 -12.80 -13.88
N ALA A 203 10.19 -13.62 -13.19
CA ALA A 203 11.40 -13.18 -12.52
C ALA A 203 12.43 -12.63 -13.51
N GLU A 204 12.71 -13.36 -14.62
CA GLU A 204 13.64 -12.91 -15.65
C GLU A 204 13.18 -11.63 -16.36
N HIS A 205 11.86 -11.51 -16.65
CA HIS A 205 11.29 -10.32 -17.30
C HIS A 205 11.39 -9.07 -16.43
N TYR A 206 11.19 -9.20 -15.11
CA TYR A 206 11.19 -8.05 -14.17
C TYR A 206 12.49 -7.93 -13.36
N ARG A 207 13.46 -8.78 -13.56
CA ARG A 207 14.76 -8.71 -12.88
C ARG A 207 15.33 -7.28 -12.96
N ASP A 208 15.83 -6.79 -11.85
CA ASP A 208 16.38 -5.43 -11.68
C ASP A 208 15.37 -4.28 -11.83
N ARG A 209 14.12 -4.56 -12.19
CA ARG A 209 13.05 -3.55 -12.33
C ARG A 209 12.04 -3.57 -11.18
N ILE A 210 11.82 -4.72 -10.55
CA ILE A 210 10.97 -4.89 -9.38
C ILE A 210 11.80 -5.58 -8.30
N LYS A 211 11.84 -4.98 -7.10
CA LYS A 211 12.66 -5.46 -5.99
C LYS A 211 11.86 -6.01 -4.81
N ILE A 212 10.56 -5.88 -4.83
CA ILE A 212 9.66 -6.32 -3.75
C ILE A 212 8.59 -7.22 -4.36
N TRP A 213 8.39 -8.41 -3.78
CA TRP A 213 7.54 -9.44 -4.36
C TRP A 213 6.64 -10.12 -3.32
N ASP A 214 5.34 -10.18 -3.58
CA ASP A 214 4.50 -11.20 -2.98
C ASP A 214 4.78 -12.53 -3.69
N VAL A 215 5.48 -13.45 -3.04
CA VAL A 215 5.88 -14.72 -3.67
C VAL A 215 4.67 -15.67 -3.74
N VAL A 216 3.97 -15.84 -2.63
CA VAL A 216 2.73 -16.62 -2.58
C VAL A 216 1.65 -15.82 -1.88
N ASN A 217 0.44 -15.83 -2.45
CA ASN A 217 -0.73 -15.11 -1.93
C ASN A 217 -1.80 -16.07 -1.41
N GLU A 218 -2.37 -15.77 -0.20
CA GLU A 218 -3.56 -16.40 0.40
C GLU A 218 -3.49 -17.93 0.59
N ALA A 219 -2.29 -18.45 0.82
CA ALA A 219 -2.07 -19.90 0.90
C ALA A 219 -2.61 -20.56 2.18
N ALA A 220 -2.80 -19.82 3.27
CA ALA A 220 -3.36 -20.35 4.49
C ALA A 220 -4.89 -20.32 4.53
N SER A 221 -5.52 -19.45 3.76
CA SER A 221 -6.97 -19.21 3.77
C SER A 221 -7.73 -20.08 2.78
N TYR A 222 -7.14 -20.39 1.61
CA TYR A 222 -7.82 -21.08 0.53
C TYR A 222 -7.12 -22.39 0.15
N ARG A 223 -7.88 -23.48 0.11
CA ARG A 223 -7.39 -24.84 -0.13
C ARG A 223 -8.22 -25.63 -1.15
N ASP A 224 -9.05 -24.95 -1.92
CA ASP A 224 -9.96 -25.55 -2.89
C ASP A 224 -9.27 -26.20 -4.11
N ALA A 225 -7.98 -25.88 -4.31
CA ALA A 225 -7.12 -26.49 -5.34
C ALA A 225 -6.18 -27.59 -4.81
N ASP A 226 -6.27 -27.97 -3.56
CA ASP A 226 -5.31 -28.89 -2.93
C ASP A 226 -5.11 -30.21 -3.72
N SER A 227 -6.10 -30.65 -4.47
CA SER A 227 -6.04 -31.90 -5.26
C SER A 227 -5.13 -31.84 -6.49
N ILE A 228 -4.84 -30.63 -6.98
CA ILE A 228 -3.99 -30.42 -8.17
C ILE A 228 -2.68 -29.67 -7.86
N LEU A 229 -2.55 -29.17 -6.63
CA LEU A 229 -1.33 -28.46 -6.23
C LEU A 229 -0.22 -29.45 -5.91
N PRO A 230 1.01 -29.14 -6.29
CA PRO A 230 2.16 -29.97 -5.91
C PRO A 230 2.37 -29.93 -4.40
N ASP A 231 2.85 -31.04 -3.85
CA ASP A 231 3.23 -31.08 -2.44
C ASP A 231 4.24 -29.98 -2.13
N ASP A 232 4.02 -29.28 -0.99
CA ASP A 232 4.94 -28.24 -0.50
C ASP A 232 5.16 -27.07 -1.49
N TYR A 233 4.15 -26.78 -2.31
CA TYR A 233 4.24 -25.78 -3.38
C TYR A 233 4.67 -24.39 -2.86
N ILE A 234 4.28 -24.00 -1.65
CA ILE A 234 4.62 -22.71 -1.07
C ILE A 234 6.14 -22.58 -0.95
N TYR A 235 6.78 -23.53 -0.25
CA TYR A 235 8.24 -23.54 -0.08
C TYR A 235 8.96 -23.63 -1.42
N LYS A 236 8.49 -24.48 -2.32
CA LYS A 236 9.07 -24.66 -3.66
C LYS A 236 9.00 -23.37 -4.49
N THR A 237 7.90 -22.62 -4.41
CA THR A 237 7.78 -21.33 -5.12
C THR A 237 8.79 -20.31 -4.58
N PHE A 238 8.99 -20.21 -3.26
CA PHE A 238 10.04 -19.37 -2.67
C PHE A 238 11.43 -19.78 -3.19
N LYS A 239 11.72 -21.07 -3.17
CA LYS A 239 13.03 -21.56 -3.64
C LYS A 239 13.24 -21.37 -5.14
N GLU A 240 12.17 -21.42 -5.94
CA GLU A 240 12.25 -21.15 -7.37
C GLU A 240 12.48 -19.65 -7.63
N ALA A 241 11.79 -18.75 -6.94
CA ALA A 241 12.02 -17.32 -7.03
C ALA A 241 13.47 -16.93 -6.65
N GLU A 242 14.01 -17.54 -5.58
CA GLU A 242 15.41 -17.34 -5.15
C GLU A 242 16.45 -17.68 -6.23
N ARG A 243 16.14 -18.56 -7.19
CA ARG A 243 17.08 -18.96 -8.27
C ARG A 243 17.27 -17.87 -9.31
N TYR A 244 16.24 -17.08 -9.55
CA TYR A 244 16.20 -16.16 -10.70
C TYR A 244 16.26 -14.68 -10.30
N LEU A 245 15.91 -14.35 -9.05
CA LEU A 245 15.93 -12.98 -8.55
C LEU A 245 17.20 -12.69 -7.75
N PRO A 246 17.65 -11.42 -7.74
CA PRO A 246 18.77 -10.99 -6.91
C PRO A 246 18.55 -11.28 -5.41
N SER A 247 19.65 -11.56 -4.70
CA SER A 247 19.59 -11.87 -3.27
C SER A 247 19.15 -10.70 -2.39
N ASP A 248 19.23 -9.48 -2.89
CA ASP A 248 18.80 -8.24 -2.23
C ASP A 248 17.33 -7.87 -2.51
N ASP A 249 16.64 -8.62 -3.38
CA ASP A 249 15.18 -8.45 -3.56
C ASP A 249 14.44 -8.89 -2.30
N PHE A 250 13.28 -8.27 -2.03
CA PHE A 250 12.50 -8.44 -0.81
C PHE A 250 11.29 -9.35 -1.05
N PHE A 251 11.21 -10.47 -0.35
CA PHE A 251 10.18 -11.50 -0.54
C PHE A 251 9.16 -11.53 0.59
N LEU A 252 7.89 -11.47 0.23
CA LEU A 252 6.76 -11.57 1.15
C LEU A 252 5.95 -12.85 0.90
N ILE A 253 5.34 -13.35 1.97
CA ILE A 253 4.12 -14.15 1.90
C ILE A 253 2.95 -13.26 2.29
N ASN A 254 1.88 -13.22 1.47
CA ASN A 254 0.73 -12.34 1.68
C ASN A 254 -0.51 -13.14 2.04
N GLU A 255 -1.29 -12.68 3.03
CA GLU A 255 -2.45 -13.41 3.53
C GLU A 255 -3.64 -12.50 3.77
N THR A 256 -4.83 -13.09 3.69
CA THR A 256 -6.12 -12.41 3.83
C THR A 256 -6.28 -11.71 5.19
N THR A 257 -7.27 -10.84 5.28
CA THR A 257 -7.69 -10.20 6.54
C THR A 257 -7.99 -11.22 7.65
N GLY A 258 -8.28 -12.47 7.29
CA GLY A 258 -8.46 -13.58 8.23
C GLY A 258 -7.26 -13.81 9.15
N ALA A 259 -6.05 -13.50 8.70
CA ALA A 259 -4.82 -13.64 9.49
C ALA A 259 -4.82 -12.79 10.78
N TRP A 260 -5.44 -11.60 10.75
CA TRP A 260 -5.58 -10.75 11.95
C TRP A 260 -6.47 -11.41 13.00
N TYR A 261 -7.66 -11.88 12.60
CA TYR A 261 -8.59 -12.56 13.50
C TYR A 261 -8.00 -13.86 14.05
N GLU A 262 -7.34 -14.63 13.18
CA GLU A 262 -6.68 -15.86 13.56
C GLU A 262 -5.61 -15.60 14.64
N TYR A 263 -4.75 -14.58 14.43
CA TYR A 263 -3.71 -14.27 15.42
C TYR A 263 -4.31 -13.77 16.76
N VAL A 264 -5.34 -12.93 16.71
CA VAL A 264 -6.01 -12.45 17.93
C VAL A 264 -6.60 -13.61 18.74
N ARG A 265 -7.16 -14.61 18.07
CA ARG A 265 -7.76 -15.79 18.68
C ARG A 265 -6.73 -16.83 19.13
N ASP A 266 -5.83 -17.22 18.24
CA ASP A 266 -5.00 -18.43 18.35
C ASP A 266 -3.51 -18.08 18.65
N GLY A 267 -3.11 -16.84 18.46
CA GLY A 267 -1.73 -16.41 18.66
C GLY A 267 -0.76 -17.10 17.70
N GLN A 268 0.35 -17.61 18.25
CA GLN A 268 1.40 -18.27 17.46
C GLN A 268 1.00 -19.67 16.94
N THR A 269 -0.12 -20.22 17.37
CA THR A 269 -0.64 -21.50 16.86
C THR A 269 -1.58 -21.32 15.66
N GLY A 270 -1.85 -20.08 15.25
CA GLY A 270 -2.58 -19.77 14.04
C GLY A 270 -1.88 -20.30 12.79
N ARG A 271 -2.65 -20.75 11.80
CA ARG A 271 -2.15 -21.41 10.58
C ARG A 271 -1.15 -20.55 9.82
N PHE A 272 -1.48 -19.27 9.63
CA PHE A 272 -0.61 -18.37 8.87
C PHE A 272 0.70 -18.09 9.61
N TYR A 273 0.64 -17.89 10.94
CA TYR A 273 1.86 -17.74 11.75
C TYR A 273 2.75 -18.99 11.67
N MET A 274 2.17 -20.18 11.81
CA MET A 274 2.90 -21.45 11.72
C MET A 274 3.47 -21.70 10.33
N LEU A 275 2.75 -21.34 9.27
CA LEU A 275 3.22 -21.42 7.89
C LEU A 275 4.45 -20.51 7.68
N ALA A 276 4.34 -19.23 8.03
CA ALA A 276 5.45 -18.29 7.91
C ALA A 276 6.67 -18.74 8.71
N LYS A 277 6.44 -19.19 9.96
CA LYS A 277 7.51 -19.75 10.79
C LYS A 277 8.18 -20.96 10.14
N SER A 278 7.41 -21.89 9.58
CA SER A 278 7.94 -23.07 8.89
C SER A 278 8.83 -22.70 7.70
N LEU A 279 8.43 -21.70 6.89
CA LEU A 279 9.26 -21.20 5.79
C LEU A 279 10.61 -20.66 6.29
N ILE A 280 10.58 -19.87 7.39
CA ILE A 280 11.78 -19.31 8.00
C ILE A 280 12.69 -20.43 8.53
N ASP A 281 12.13 -21.37 9.31
CA ASP A 281 12.89 -22.46 9.94
C ASP A 281 13.57 -23.38 8.88
N ARG A 282 12.95 -23.49 7.70
CA ARG A 282 13.46 -24.27 6.57
C ARG A 282 14.41 -23.49 5.65
N GLY A 283 14.71 -22.24 5.96
CA GLY A 283 15.64 -21.42 5.21
C GLY A 283 15.12 -20.91 3.88
N ALA A 284 13.82 -20.71 3.72
CA ALA A 284 13.28 -19.91 2.63
C ALA A 284 13.59 -18.43 2.84
N LYS A 285 13.91 -17.73 1.75
CA LYS A 285 14.07 -16.28 1.77
C LYS A 285 12.71 -15.62 1.98
N LEU A 286 12.34 -15.45 3.23
CA LEU A 286 11.15 -14.71 3.65
C LEU A 286 11.59 -13.46 4.40
N ASP A 287 11.46 -12.30 3.79
CA ASP A 287 11.88 -11.01 4.34
C ASP A 287 10.71 -10.27 5.00
N GLY A 288 9.48 -10.50 4.52
CA GLY A 288 8.30 -9.81 5.01
C GLY A 288 7.06 -10.66 5.13
N ILE A 289 6.16 -10.22 6.03
CA ILE A 289 4.82 -10.76 6.26
C ILE A 289 3.82 -9.76 5.73
N GLY A 290 3.07 -10.16 4.70
CA GLY A 290 1.98 -9.37 4.13
C GLY A 290 0.65 -9.68 4.82
N LEU A 291 -0.05 -8.65 5.25
CA LEU A 291 -1.35 -8.74 5.90
C LEU A 291 -2.34 -7.85 5.15
N GLN A 292 -3.33 -8.46 4.50
CA GLN A 292 -4.43 -7.72 3.89
C GLN A 292 -5.36 -7.15 4.98
N PHE A 293 -6.09 -6.08 4.64
CA PHE A 293 -6.98 -5.37 5.56
C PHE A 293 -8.24 -4.93 4.83
N HIS A 294 -9.01 -5.90 4.36
CA HIS A 294 -10.24 -5.69 3.59
C HIS A 294 -11.49 -5.83 4.44
N PHE A 295 -12.47 -4.99 4.19
CA PHE A 295 -13.84 -5.13 4.66
C PHE A 295 -14.75 -5.21 3.44
N PHE A 296 -15.30 -6.40 3.18
CA PHE A 296 -16.11 -6.70 2.00
C PHE A 296 -17.61 -6.57 2.22
N SER A 297 -18.04 -6.26 3.44
CA SER A 297 -19.44 -6.08 3.76
C SER A 297 -19.70 -4.91 4.71
N LYS A 298 -20.92 -4.38 4.64
CA LYS A 298 -21.40 -3.38 5.60
C LYS A 298 -21.30 -3.91 7.04
N LYS A 299 -21.63 -5.21 7.25
CA LYS A 299 -21.63 -5.83 8.57
C LYS A 299 -20.24 -5.84 9.20
N GLU A 300 -19.21 -6.17 8.44
CA GLU A 300 -17.82 -6.15 8.95
C GLU A 300 -17.43 -4.74 9.41
N PHE A 301 -17.74 -3.73 8.61
CA PHE A 301 -17.44 -2.34 9.00
C PHE A 301 -18.33 -1.85 10.15
N ASP A 302 -19.60 -2.30 10.26
CA ASP A 302 -20.45 -2.08 11.44
C ASP A 302 -19.80 -2.60 12.73
N ASP A 303 -19.23 -3.80 12.68
CA ASP A 303 -18.60 -4.40 13.85
C ASP A 303 -17.32 -3.65 14.26
N VAL A 304 -16.57 -3.10 13.30
CA VAL A 304 -15.45 -2.17 13.56
C VAL A 304 -15.95 -0.90 14.24
N LEU A 305 -16.94 -0.22 13.68
CA LEU A 305 -17.47 1.03 14.22
C LEU A 305 -18.10 0.87 15.60
N LYS A 306 -18.58 -0.33 15.92
CA LYS A 306 -19.07 -0.71 17.25
C LYS A 306 -17.96 -1.16 18.21
N GLY A 307 -16.70 -1.12 17.80
CA GLY A 307 -15.55 -1.54 18.60
C GLY A 307 -15.52 -3.01 18.97
N LYS A 308 -16.12 -3.87 18.15
CA LYS A 308 -16.15 -5.33 18.37
C LYS A 308 -14.95 -6.05 17.76
N THR A 309 -14.41 -5.51 16.68
CA THR A 309 -13.30 -6.07 15.93
C THR A 309 -12.35 -4.96 15.49
N PHE A 310 -11.10 -5.31 15.24
CA PHE A 310 -10.07 -4.36 14.81
C PHE A 310 -9.95 -3.15 15.73
N THR A 311 -10.04 -3.41 17.04
CA THR A 311 -9.70 -2.39 18.03
C THR A 311 -8.20 -2.07 17.95
N PRO A 312 -7.74 -0.90 18.43
CA PRO A 312 -6.31 -0.61 18.52
C PRO A 312 -5.52 -1.71 19.25
N ALA A 313 -6.13 -2.32 20.27
CA ALA A 313 -5.53 -3.41 21.04
C ALA A 313 -5.38 -4.70 20.21
N ASP A 314 -6.43 -5.08 19.46
CA ASP A 314 -6.39 -6.28 18.60
C ASP A 314 -5.33 -6.14 17.52
N MET A 315 -5.32 -4.99 16.82
CA MET A 315 -4.34 -4.74 15.77
C MET A 315 -2.92 -4.71 16.31
N THR A 316 -2.71 -4.07 17.44
CA THR A 316 -1.40 -4.05 18.10
C THR A 316 -0.97 -5.46 18.51
N LYS A 317 -1.89 -6.27 19.11
CA LYS A 317 -1.61 -7.67 19.47
C LYS A 317 -1.17 -8.49 18.26
N ALA A 318 -1.83 -8.34 17.13
CA ALA A 318 -1.48 -9.05 15.91
C ALA A 318 -0.12 -8.59 15.34
N LEU A 319 0.11 -7.29 15.25
CA LEU A 319 1.39 -6.74 14.76
C LEU A 319 2.57 -7.13 15.67
N ASP A 320 2.45 -6.94 16.98
CA ASP A 320 3.45 -7.37 17.98
C ASP A 320 3.71 -8.87 17.87
N GLY A 321 2.67 -9.63 17.53
CA GLY A 321 2.73 -11.06 17.37
C GLY A 321 3.53 -11.49 16.13
N TYR A 322 3.15 -11.00 14.95
CA TYR A 322 3.86 -11.31 13.72
C TYR A 322 5.28 -10.75 13.72
N ALA A 323 5.55 -9.64 14.41
CA ALA A 323 6.88 -9.08 14.57
C ALA A 323 7.87 -10.06 15.26
N LYS A 324 7.38 -11.03 16.08
CA LYS A 324 8.21 -12.07 16.71
C LYS A 324 8.84 -13.02 15.70
N LEU A 325 8.36 -13.07 14.47
CA LEU A 325 9.00 -13.79 13.38
C LEU A 325 10.31 -13.12 12.91
N GLY A 326 10.62 -11.91 13.39
CA GLY A 326 11.82 -11.17 13.02
C GLY A 326 11.81 -10.71 11.55
N ARG A 327 10.63 -10.52 10.98
CA ARG A 327 10.40 -10.07 9.61
C ARG A 327 9.64 -8.75 9.59
N GLU A 328 9.85 -7.96 8.54
CA GLU A 328 9.10 -6.74 8.33
C GLU A 328 7.64 -7.05 8.01
N ILE A 329 6.71 -6.21 8.43
CA ILE A 329 5.28 -6.38 8.16
C ILE A 329 4.86 -5.34 7.13
N HIS A 330 4.18 -5.79 6.07
CA HIS A 330 3.49 -4.91 5.13
C HIS A 330 1.98 -5.07 5.30
N VAL A 331 1.26 -3.97 5.54
CA VAL A 331 -0.20 -3.96 5.39
C VAL A 331 -0.48 -3.76 3.91
N THR A 332 -0.76 -4.86 3.23
CA THR A 332 -0.61 -4.96 1.78
C THR A 332 -1.81 -4.50 0.97
N GLU A 333 -3.01 -4.52 1.57
CA GLU A 333 -4.26 -4.32 0.82
C GLU A 333 -5.34 -3.78 1.76
N ILE A 334 -5.58 -2.47 1.73
CA ILE A 334 -6.62 -1.84 2.55
C ILE A 334 -7.84 -1.52 1.69
N THR A 335 -9.00 -2.05 2.08
CA THR A 335 -10.31 -1.61 1.59
C THR A 335 -11.21 -1.28 2.78
N ILE A 336 -11.59 -0.01 2.91
CA ILE A 336 -12.57 0.46 3.90
C ILE A 336 -13.78 0.97 3.13
N PRO A 337 -14.99 0.39 3.32
CA PRO A 337 -16.17 0.79 2.57
C PRO A 337 -16.75 2.13 3.02
N THR A 338 -17.53 2.77 2.14
CA THR A 338 -18.32 3.98 2.49
C THR A 338 -19.74 3.66 2.95
N SER A 339 -20.01 2.45 3.40
CA SER A 339 -21.34 2.02 3.84
C SER A 339 -21.95 2.86 4.98
N HIS A 340 -21.12 3.63 5.68
CA HIS A 340 -21.49 4.60 6.71
C HIS A 340 -21.09 6.04 6.36
N GLY A 341 -20.91 6.34 5.09
CA GLY A 341 -20.49 7.65 4.59
C GLY A 341 -18.98 7.82 4.48
N GLU A 342 -18.57 8.86 3.74
CA GLU A 342 -17.17 9.18 3.50
C GLU A 342 -16.42 9.59 4.79
N GLU A 343 -17.12 10.21 5.75
CA GLU A 343 -16.52 10.66 7.01
C GLU A 343 -16.12 9.48 7.91
N ALA A 344 -16.94 8.41 7.97
CA ALA A 344 -16.60 7.20 8.73
C ALA A 344 -15.41 6.48 8.08
N GLN A 345 -15.37 6.41 6.75
CA GLN A 345 -14.23 5.87 6.00
C GLN A 345 -12.96 6.67 6.31
N ALA A 346 -13.03 7.99 6.23
CA ALA A 346 -11.91 8.91 6.46
C ALA A 346 -11.37 8.82 7.89
N TYR A 347 -12.27 8.82 8.87
CA TYR A 347 -11.89 8.71 10.28
C TYR A 347 -11.13 7.41 10.54
N PHE A 348 -11.68 6.27 10.11
CA PHE A 348 -11.04 4.98 10.34
C PHE A 348 -9.73 4.84 9.55
N ALA A 349 -9.70 5.30 8.30
CA ALA A 349 -8.48 5.34 7.50
C ALA A 349 -7.35 6.12 8.20
N ARG A 350 -7.67 7.31 8.72
CA ARG A 350 -6.72 8.13 9.48
C ARG A 350 -6.17 7.39 10.70
N GLN A 351 -7.04 6.74 11.46
CA GLN A 351 -6.64 6.06 12.69
C GLN A 351 -5.76 4.83 12.42
N VAL A 352 -6.14 3.99 11.45
CA VAL A 352 -5.33 2.79 11.15
C VAL A 352 -3.98 3.15 10.51
N TYR A 353 -3.91 4.20 9.68
CA TYR A 353 -2.63 4.67 9.13
C TYR A 353 -1.70 5.16 10.24
N ARG A 354 -2.20 5.91 11.22
CA ARG A 354 -1.41 6.36 12.37
C ARG A 354 -0.89 5.17 13.20
N LEU A 355 -1.74 4.19 13.49
CA LEU A 355 -1.37 3.00 14.24
C LEU A 355 -0.32 2.18 13.48
N PHE A 356 -0.54 1.89 12.20
CA PHE A 356 0.40 1.11 11.39
C PHE A 356 1.73 1.84 11.20
N PHE A 357 1.70 3.14 10.92
CA PHE A 357 2.90 3.96 10.81
C PHE A 357 3.68 4.04 12.13
N SER A 358 3.01 3.99 13.27
CA SER A 358 3.67 4.01 14.58
C SER A 358 4.42 2.71 14.93
N HIS A 359 4.05 1.57 14.30
CA HIS A 359 4.55 0.26 14.71
C HIS A 359 5.96 -0.03 14.15
N PRO A 360 6.96 -0.45 14.97
CA PRO A 360 8.36 -0.58 14.57
C PRO A 360 8.61 -1.61 13.46
N ALA A 361 7.80 -2.66 13.37
CA ALA A 361 7.95 -3.73 12.38
C ALA A 361 7.21 -3.46 11.07
N VAL A 362 6.31 -2.47 11.00
CA VAL A 362 5.59 -2.15 9.77
C VAL A 362 6.46 -1.30 8.86
N GLY A 363 6.69 -1.73 7.62
CA GLY A 363 7.49 -1.03 6.61
C GLY A 363 6.67 -0.43 5.47
N ALA A 364 5.45 -0.95 5.24
CA ALA A 364 4.58 -0.48 4.17
C ALA A 364 3.10 -0.52 4.54
N ILE A 365 2.34 0.42 3.95
CA ILE A 365 0.88 0.45 4.00
C ILE A 365 0.37 0.68 2.58
N THR A 366 -0.53 -0.18 2.08
CA THR A 366 -1.05 -0.09 0.73
C THR A 366 -2.58 -0.02 0.75
N TRP A 367 -3.14 1.04 0.16
CA TRP A 367 -4.56 1.12 -0.14
C TRP A 367 -4.88 0.33 -1.41
N TRP A 368 -6.01 -0.44 -1.45
CA TRP A 368 -6.20 -1.36 -2.57
C TRP A 368 -6.76 -0.72 -3.82
N ASN A 369 -7.73 0.16 -3.72
CA ASN A 369 -8.35 0.81 -4.88
C ASN A 369 -8.21 2.33 -4.80
N MET A 370 -7.44 2.96 -5.70
CA MET A 370 -7.30 4.42 -5.71
C MET A 370 -8.63 5.11 -6.02
N ARG A 371 -9.45 4.56 -6.92
CA ARG A 371 -10.65 5.19 -7.43
C ARG A 371 -11.86 4.26 -7.33
N ASP A 372 -13.02 4.82 -6.97
CA ASP A 372 -14.30 4.10 -7.04
C ASP A 372 -14.58 3.67 -8.49
N GLY A 373 -15.23 2.50 -8.64
CA GLY A 373 -15.55 1.92 -9.93
C GLY A 373 -14.40 1.19 -10.66
N GLN A 374 -13.23 1.08 -10.03
CA GLN A 374 -12.09 0.29 -10.54
C GLN A 374 -11.84 -1.00 -9.75
N ALA A 375 -12.55 -1.21 -8.65
CA ALA A 375 -12.46 -2.42 -7.85
C ALA A 375 -12.94 -3.67 -8.62
N ALA A 376 -12.58 -4.87 -8.14
CA ALA A 376 -13.17 -6.11 -8.62
C ALA A 376 -14.69 -6.08 -8.47
N SER A 377 -15.41 -6.88 -9.28
CA SER A 377 -16.88 -6.84 -9.31
C SER A 377 -17.55 -7.10 -7.96
N ASN A 378 -16.92 -7.93 -7.13
CA ASN A 378 -17.37 -8.21 -5.76
C ASN A 378 -17.09 -7.08 -4.76
N GLU A 379 -16.23 -6.12 -5.11
CA GLU A 379 -15.84 -4.98 -4.25
C GLU A 379 -16.41 -3.65 -4.74
N ALA A 380 -16.82 -3.55 -6.01
CA ALA A 380 -17.19 -2.28 -6.65
C ALA A 380 -18.31 -1.54 -5.90
N HIS A 381 -19.26 -2.28 -5.32
CA HIS A 381 -20.38 -1.72 -4.56
C HIS A 381 -19.98 -1.08 -3.22
N LEU A 382 -18.76 -1.36 -2.74
CA LEU A 382 -18.27 -0.84 -1.45
C LEU A 382 -17.82 0.62 -1.53
N ASN A 383 -17.57 1.12 -2.76
CA ASN A 383 -16.97 2.44 -2.97
C ASN A 383 -15.76 2.68 -2.06
N GLY A 384 -14.88 1.67 -2.02
CA GLY A 384 -13.70 1.66 -1.15
C GLY A 384 -12.53 2.49 -1.65
N GLY A 385 -12.68 3.21 -2.77
CA GLY A 385 -11.64 4.07 -3.33
C GLY A 385 -11.41 5.35 -2.51
N LEU A 386 -10.28 5.99 -2.78
CA LEU A 386 -9.90 7.30 -2.22
C LEU A 386 -10.41 8.46 -3.10
N LEU A 387 -10.64 8.19 -4.38
CA LEU A 387 -11.15 9.15 -5.37
C LEU A 387 -12.52 8.70 -5.88
N LYS A 388 -13.36 9.66 -6.21
CA LYS A 388 -14.60 9.42 -6.98
C LYS A 388 -14.28 9.01 -8.42
N PRO A 389 -15.23 8.50 -9.20
CA PRO A 389 -15.01 8.13 -10.60
C PRO A 389 -14.48 9.25 -11.49
N ASP A 390 -14.75 10.50 -11.16
CA ASP A 390 -14.27 11.71 -11.84
C ASP A 390 -12.92 12.24 -11.35
N LEU A 391 -12.22 11.46 -10.50
CA LEU A 391 -10.97 11.81 -9.84
C LEU A 391 -11.12 12.95 -8.80
N THR A 392 -12.30 13.19 -8.28
CA THR A 392 -12.50 14.09 -7.14
C THR A 392 -12.03 13.41 -5.87
N PRO A 393 -11.10 14.02 -5.08
CA PRO A 393 -10.67 13.46 -3.80
C PRO A 393 -11.82 13.33 -2.79
N LYS A 394 -11.97 12.15 -2.19
CA LYS A 394 -12.91 11.88 -1.10
C LYS A 394 -12.34 12.36 0.24
N ALA A 395 -13.17 12.36 1.26
CA ALA A 395 -12.74 12.70 2.63
C ALA A 395 -11.57 11.82 3.10
N SER A 396 -11.56 10.53 2.75
CA SER A 396 -10.47 9.59 3.06
C SER A 396 -9.14 9.96 2.38
N TYR A 397 -9.16 10.39 1.10
CA TYR A 397 -7.96 10.89 0.44
C TYR A 397 -7.39 12.11 1.18
N LYS A 398 -8.26 13.08 1.49
CA LYS A 398 -7.85 14.31 2.19
C LYS A 398 -7.29 14.03 3.58
N ALA A 399 -7.87 13.06 4.30
CA ALA A 399 -7.36 12.64 5.61
C ALA A 399 -5.96 12.02 5.51
N LEU A 400 -5.68 11.19 4.49
CA LEU A 400 -4.35 10.63 4.25
C LEU A 400 -3.38 11.68 3.71
N GLU A 401 -3.82 12.61 2.87
CA GLU A 401 -3.01 13.74 2.40
C GLU A 401 -2.58 14.62 3.59
N GLN A 402 -3.49 14.91 4.52
CA GLN A 402 -3.15 15.65 5.73
C GLN A 402 -2.08 14.95 6.55
N LEU A 403 -2.16 13.62 6.73
CA LEU A 403 -1.14 12.86 7.45
C LEU A 403 0.19 12.85 6.70
N ILE A 404 0.20 12.39 5.43
CA ILE A 404 1.44 12.02 4.72
C ILE A 404 2.13 13.25 4.12
N ALA A 405 1.36 14.19 3.56
CA ALA A 405 1.91 15.36 2.88
C ALA A 405 2.04 16.60 3.80
N HIS A 406 1.48 16.56 5.01
CA HIS A 406 1.53 17.70 5.92
C HIS A 406 2.02 17.33 7.34
N ASP A 407 1.29 16.46 8.07
CA ASP A 407 1.60 16.15 9.47
C ASP A 407 2.96 15.40 9.60
N TRP A 408 3.27 14.49 8.67
CA TRP A 408 4.49 13.68 8.66
C TRP A 408 5.53 14.23 7.70
N GLN A 409 5.73 15.54 7.73
CA GLN A 409 6.71 16.23 6.91
C GLN A 409 7.84 16.82 7.76
N THR A 410 8.95 17.09 7.10
CA THR A 410 10.07 17.84 7.66
C THR A 410 10.41 18.98 6.71
N ASP A 411 10.31 20.21 7.20
CA ASP A 411 10.69 21.44 6.49
C ASP A 411 11.41 22.34 7.50
N VAL A 412 12.73 22.45 7.35
CA VAL A 412 13.59 23.19 8.29
C VAL A 412 14.35 24.27 7.53
N LYS A 413 14.40 25.48 8.10
CA LYS A 413 15.09 26.62 7.55
C LYS A 413 16.09 27.20 8.56
N PHE A 414 17.22 27.66 8.04
CA PHE A 414 18.28 28.33 8.80
C PHE A 414 18.48 29.70 8.21
N ASP A 415 18.11 30.74 8.98
CA ASP A 415 18.16 32.13 8.52
C ASP A 415 19.59 32.73 8.54
N ASN A 416 20.48 32.15 9.32
CA ASN A 416 21.88 32.59 9.43
C ASN A 416 22.81 31.71 8.58
N PRO A 417 23.97 32.24 8.15
CA PRO A 417 24.98 31.42 7.50
C PRO A 417 25.33 30.18 8.33
N THR A 418 25.11 29.00 7.75
CA THR A 418 25.19 27.73 8.46
C THR A 418 26.25 26.82 7.86
N LYS A 419 27.17 26.33 8.68
CA LYS A 419 28.17 25.32 8.31
C LYS A 419 27.77 23.95 8.79
N ASN A 420 27.16 23.85 9.97
CA ASN A 420 26.70 22.59 10.59
C ASN A 420 25.25 22.77 10.99
N ALA A 421 24.36 22.05 10.29
CA ALA A 421 22.94 22.02 10.58
C ALA A 421 22.61 20.77 11.39
N HIS A 422 21.79 20.93 12.42
CA HIS A 422 21.23 19.85 13.23
C HIS A 422 19.72 20.01 13.26
N PHE A 423 18.98 18.91 13.01
CA PHE A 423 17.52 18.91 13.01
C PHE A 423 16.94 17.53 13.29
N GLU A 424 15.76 17.48 13.86
CA GLU A 424 14.94 16.26 13.96
C GLU A 424 14.04 16.15 12.71
N GLY A 425 13.91 14.96 12.14
CA GLY A 425 13.09 14.78 10.94
C GLY A 425 12.71 13.32 10.68
N PHE A 426 11.76 13.13 9.76
CA PHE A 426 11.36 11.80 9.31
C PHE A 426 12.44 11.16 8.45
N TYR A 427 12.57 9.83 8.53
CA TYR A 427 13.49 9.09 7.66
C TYR A 427 13.05 9.17 6.20
N GLY A 428 13.99 9.48 5.30
CA GLY A 428 13.70 9.58 3.88
C GLY A 428 14.73 10.37 3.07
N PHE A 429 14.31 10.73 1.87
CA PHE A 429 15.08 11.56 0.95
C PHE A 429 14.75 13.03 1.18
N TYR A 430 15.77 13.84 1.21
CA TYR A 430 15.68 15.27 1.43
C TYR A 430 16.21 16.06 0.26
N GLU A 431 15.55 17.15 -0.04
CA GLU A 431 16.06 18.20 -0.89
C GLU A 431 16.67 19.30 -0.01
N VAL A 432 17.96 19.61 -0.26
CA VAL A 432 18.73 20.59 0.46
C VAL A 432 19.00 21.76 -0.50
N SER A 433 18.36 22.89 -0.26
CA SER A 433 18.52 24.11 -1.06
C SER A 433 19.27 25.17 -0.24
N TYR A 434 20.23 25.89 -0.86
CA TYR A 434 21.00 26.89 -0.19
C TYR A 434 21.65 27.86 -1.19
N LYS A 435 22.17 28.98 -0.68
CA LYS A 435 22.98 29.94 -1.44
C LYS A 435 24.43 29.89 -0.98
N TYR A 436 25.36 29.90 -1.92
CA TYR A 436 26.80 30.03 -1.64
C TYR A 436 27.47 30.94 -2.68
N GLN A 437 28.22 31.95 -2.23
CA GLN A 437 28.85 32.96 -3.10
C GLN A 437 27.89 33.61 -4.11
N GLY A 438 26.68 33.93 -3.65
CA GLY A 438 25.62 34.54 -4.45
C GLY A 438 24.90 33.64 -5.45
N LYS A 439 25.24 32.34 -5.53
CA LYS A 439 24.60 31.35 -6.41
C LYS A 439 23.73 30.40 -5.60
N ASP A 440 22.59 30.00 -6.20
CA ASP A 440 21.67 29.01 -5.64
C ASP A 440 22.12 27.61 -6.02
N TYR A 441 22.07 26.71 -5.04
CA TYR A 441 22.41 25.28 -5.18
C TYR A 441 21.30 24.40 -4.61
N LYS A 442 21.20 23.17 -5.14
CA LYS A 442 20.27 22.16 -4.69
C LYS A 442 20.95 20.80 -4.71
N GLN A 443 20.85 20.04 -3.61
CA GLN A 443 21.37 18.68 -3.49
C GLN A 443 20.29 17.75 -2.92
N LYS A 444 20.39 16.47 -3.24
CA LYS A 444 19.54 15.43 -2.63
C LYS A 444 20.38 14.60 -1.67
N VAL A 445 19.85 14.33 -0.49
CA VAL A 445 20.47 13.49 0.52
C VAL A 445 19.47 12.45 1.04
N PHE A 446 19.98 11.37 1.63
CA PHE A 446 19.14 10.32 2.21
C PHE A 446 19.52 10.09 3.68
N PHE A 447 18.55 10.28 4.57
CA PHE A 447 18.64 9.92 5.97
C PHE A 447 17.70 8.76 6.26
N GLY A 448 18.20 7.55 6.17
CA GLY A 448 17.43 6.33 6.43
C GLY A 448 17.51 5.86 7.88
N LYS A 449 16.59 5.01 8.30
CA LYS A 449 16.58 4.43 9.66
C LYS A 449 17.87 3.69 9.98
N LYS A 450 18.48 3.02 8.99
CA LYS A 450 19.71 2.24 9.12
C LYS A 450 20.95 2.91 8.54
N SER A 451 20.84 4.13 7.97
CA SER A 451 21.97 4.89 7.41
C SER A 451 22.62 5.78 8.45
N ASP A 452 23.80 6.32 8.09
CA ASP A 452 24.45 7.37 8.86
C ASP A 452 23.51 8.55 9.05
N LYS A 453 23.57 9.16 10.24
CA LYS A 453 22.80 10.34 10.60
C LYS A 453 23.58 11.64 10.33
N THR A 454 24.81 11.53 9.88
CA THR A 454 25.69 12.65 9.53
C THR A 454 26.06 12.58 8.07
N ILE A 455 25.77 13.65 7.33
CA ILE A 455 26.14 13.79 5.92
C ILE A 455 27.02 15.01 5.76
N ASN A 456 28.15 14.83 5.05
CA ASN A 456 29.08 15.91 4.73
C ASN A 456 28.91 16.31 3.27
N LEU A 457 28.56 17.56 3.01
CA LEU A 457 28.37 18.17 1.68
C LEU A 457 29.46 19.15 1.32
N LYS A 458 29.69 19.29 0.03
CA LYS A 458 30.45 20.41 -0.52
C LYS A 458 29.52 21.59 -0.75
N SER A 459 29.96 22.80 -0.37
CA SER A 459 29.23 24.05 -0.63
C SER A 459 29.08 24.37 -2.13
N ILE A 460 30.00 23.85 -2.97
CA ILE A 460 29.83 23.73 -4.41
C ILE A 460 29.70 22.25 -4.73
N PRO A 461 28.49 21.78 -5.16
CA PRO A 461 28.32 20.39 -5.53
C PRO A 461 29.28 19.99 -6.64
N GLN A 462 30.00 18.89 -6.45
CA GLN A 462 30.73 18.28 -7.55
C GLN A 462 29.70 17.60 -8.46
N ASP A 463 29.83 17.78 -9.76
CA ASP A 463 28.94 17.21 -10.77
C ASP A 463 29.10 15.67 -10.79
N PHE A 464 28.52 15.02 -9.80
CA PHE A 464 28.37 13.56 -9.79
C PHE A 464 27.22 13.20 -10.72
N ARG A 465 27.52 13.07 -12.02
CA ARG A 465 26.61 12.36 -12.94
C ARG A 465 26.33 10.99 -12.35
N SER A 466 25.12 10.84 -11.84
CA SER A 466 24.41 9.56 -11.57
C SER A 466 25.23 8.42 -10.93
N ARG A 467 25.14 8.29 -9.60
CA ARG A 467 25.39 7.01 -8.93
C ARG A 467 24.13 6.45 -8.23
N PHE A 468 22.97 7.03 -8.49
CA PHE A 468 21.68 6.53 -7.96
C PHE A 468 20.58 6.71 -9.02
N LEU A 469 20.56 5.82 -9.98
CA LEU A 469 19.39 5.46 -10.78
C LEU A 469 19.02 4.02 -10.46
#